data_0ed5387aa337a524c3046017d4486032
#
_entry.id   0ed5387aa337a524c3046017d4486032
#
_cell.length_a   1.000
_cell.length_b   1.000
_cell.length_c   1.000
_cell.angle_alpha   90.00
_cell.angle_beta   90.00
_cell.angle_gamma   90.00
#
_symmetry.space_group_name_H-M   'P 1'
#
loop_
_entity.id
_entity.type
_entity.pdbx_description
1 polymer ?
#
loop_
_entity_poly.entity_id
_entity_poly.type
_entity_poly.pdbx_seq_one_letter_code
_entity_poly.pdbx_strand_id
1 'polypeptide(L)'
;MITIKNKQEIAVLRRGGKKLAMVMEKLKSLCRPGASTAELEDGAVGEIRKIGGRPSFLQYRSRHETNAYPTALCVSINEEIVHAPALPARILRAGDIVGLDIGMEYPWADGQSGLYTDMAATVPVGQVSEEAKKLIALTEKSLRAAIAVARPGAWLFDIGRAVEKTVAGSGFSIVRDLVGHGVGYAVHEEPNVPNYVPREKNFFNLRLKSGMVLALEPMINAGGPEITLAADGFTIRTADGRLSAHFEHTIALTADVCRVITSL
;
A
#
# COMPACT_ATOMS: atom_id res chain seq x y z
N MET A 1 -16.15 -12.67 -3.17
CA MET A 1 -16.39 -12.81 -4.65
C MET A 1 -15.61 -11.71 -5.35
N ILE A 2 -14.86 -12.03 -6.42
CA ILE A 2 -14.06 -11.05 -7.19
C ILE A 2 -15.01 -10.09 -7.92
N THR A 3 -14.80 -8.80 -7.77
CA THR A 3 -15.62 -7.74 -8.37
C THR A 3 -15.03 -7.29 -9.72
N ILE A 4 -15.89 -6.94 -10.65
CA ILE A 4 -15.52 -6.41 -11.97
C ILE A 4 -16.11 -5.01 -12.10
N LYS A 5 -15.27 -4.01 -12.20
CA LYS A 5 -15.65 -2.61 -12.32
C LYS A 5 -15.91 -2.27 -13.80
N ASN A 6 -16.98 -1.54 -14.03
CA ASN A 6 -17.32 -1.06 -15.37
C ASN A 6 -16.47 0.17 -15.76
N LYS A 7 -16.61 0.65 -17.00
CA LYS A 7 -15.83 1.80 -17.52
C LYS A 7 -16.06 3.09 -16.73
N GLN A 8 -17.28 3.32 -16.26
CA GLN A 8 -17.63 4.53 -15.49
C GLN A 8 -17.01 4.50 -14.11
N GLU A 9 -17.06 3.34 -13.43
CA GLU A 9 -16.43 3.12 -12.13
C GLU A 9 -14.90 3.26 -12.20
N ILE A 10 -14.27 2.68 -13.23
CA ILE A 10 -12.82 2.87 -13.47
C ILE A 10 -12.49 4.36 -13.70
N ALA A 11 -13.37 5.11 -14.38
CA ALA A 11 -13.16 6.54 -14.55
C ALA A 11 -13.28 7.33 -13.24
N VAL A 12 -14.17 6.92 -12.32
CA VAL A 12 -14.26 7.48 -10.96
C VAL A 12 -12.99 7.15 -10.17
N LEU A 13 -12.58 5.87 -10.16
CA LEU A 13 -11.35 5.43 -9.49
C LEU A 13 -10.12 6.19 -9.99
N ARG A 14 -9.99 6.42 -11.30
CA ARG A 14 -8.89 7.22 -11.86
C ARG A 14 -8.88 8.67 -11.37
N ARG A 15 -10.05 9.31 -11.25
CA ARG A 15 -10.13 10.67 -10.70
C ARG A 15 -9.75 10.68 -9.21
N GLY A 16 -10.28 9.74 -8.44
CA GLY A 16 -9.93 9.56 -7.01
C GLY A 16 -8.46 9.27 -6.81
N GLY A 17 -7.93 8.26 -7.50
CA GLY A 17 -6.53 7.85 -7.37
C GLY A 17 -5.53 8.92 -7.77
N LYS A 18 -5.80 9.70 -8.85
CA LYS A 18 -4.96 10.86 -9.18
C LYS A 18 -4.94 11.90 -8.06
N LYS A 19 -6.09 12.16 -7.43
CA LYS A 19 -6.19 13.06 -6.27
C LYS A 19 -5.44 12.50 -5.06
N LEU A 20 -5.56 11.20 -4.79
CA LEU A 20 -4.82 10.53 -3.72
C LEU A 20 -3.30 10.62 -3.95
N ALA A 21 -2.84 10.43 -5.19
CA ALA A 21 -1.43 10.62 -5.53
C ALA A 21 -0.92 12.04 -5.25
N MET A 22 -1.74 13.09 -5.47
CA MET A 22 -1.39 14.46 -5.09
C MET A 22 -1.26 14.62 -3.57
N VAL A 23 -2.14 13.98 -2.79
CA VAL A 23 -2.06 13.96 -1.32
C VAL A 23 -0.76 13.27 -0.89
N MET A 24 -0.45 12.11 -1.46
CA MET A 24 0.79 11.37 -1.15
C MET A 24 2.04 12.22 -1.40
N GLU A 25 2.13 12.92 -2.54
CA GLU A 25 3.29 13.78 -2.82
C GLU A 25 3.45 14.90 -1.79
N LYS A 26 2.34 15.45 -1.31
CA LYS A 26 2.38 16.44 -0.23
C LYS A 26 2.86 15.82 1.08
N LEU A 27 2.37 14.64 1.45
CA LEU A 27 2.81 13.93 2.66
C LEU A 27 4.28 13.57 2.61
N LYS A 28 4.78 13.09 1.46
CA LYS A 28 6.22 12.86 1.25
C LYS A 28 7.05 14.11 1.54
N SER A 29 6.59 15.28 1.11
CA SER A 29 7.30 16.56 1.34
C SER A 29 7.33 16.99 2.81
N LEU A 30 6.42 16.49 3.63
CA LEU A 30 6.39 16.72 5.08
C LEU A 30 7.36 15.80 5.85
N CYS A 31 7.82 14.69 5.25
CA CYS A 31 8.75 13.75 5.88
C CYS A 31 10.16 14.34 5.96
N ARG A 32 10.44 15.11 6.99
CA ARG A 32 11.72 15.75 7.27
C ARG A 32 12.14 15.52 8.72
N PRO A 33 13.43 15.60 9.04
CA PRO A 33 13.88 15.52 10.44
C PRO A 33 13.16 16.56 11.30
N GLY A 34 12.63 16.13 12.46
CA GLY A 34 11.85 16.96 13.38
C GLY A 34 10.35 17.04 13.08
N ALA A 35 9.87 16.53 11.93
CA ALA A 35 8.43 16.42 11.68
C ALA A 35 7.78 15.39 12.62
N SER A 36 6.53 15.63 12.99
CA SER A 36 5.73 14.72 13.81
C SER A 36 4.82 13.86 12.95
N THR A 37 4.61 12.60 13.32
CA THR A 37 3.60 11.75 12.66
C THR A 37 2.18 12.31 12.80
N ALA A 38 1.90 13.09 13.85
CA ALA A 38 0.64 13.82 13.97
C ALA A 38 0.50 14.93 12.91
N GLU A 39 1.57 15.64 12.56
CA GLU A 39 1.59 16.63 11.46
C GLU A 39 1.26 15.94 10.11
N LEU A 40 1.74 14.72 9.91
CA LEU A 40 1.42 13.92 8.71
C LEU A 40 -0.05 13.48 8.70
N GLU A 41 -0.59 13.04 9.84
CA GLU A 41 -2.01 12.66 10.00
C GLU A 41 -2.94 13.83 9.69
N ASP A 42 -2.68 15.00 10.31
CA ASP A 42 -3.45 16.23 10.08
C ASP A 42 -3.41 16.63 8.60
N GLY A 43 -2.23 16.51 7.98
CA GLY A 43 -2.04 16.74 6.55
C GLY A 43 -2.86 15.79 5.69
N ALA A 44 -2.86 14.49 6.01
CA ALA A 44 -3.63 13.47 5.29
C ALA A 44 -5.14 13.74 5.37
N VAL A 45 -5.66 13.95 6.58
CA VAL A 45 -7.08 14.22 6.81
C VAL A 45 -7.52 15.52 6.11
N GLY A 46 -6.72 16.58 6.27
CA GLY A 46 -7.03 17.90 5.70
C GLY A 46 -7.06 17.89 4.18
N GLU A 47 -6.04 17.31 3.54
CA GLU A 47 -5.95 17.29 2.08
C GLU A 47 -6.99 16.34 1.45
N ILE A 48 -7.26 15.17 2.05
CA ILE A 48 -8.33 14.28 1.54
C ILE A 48 -9.69 14.97 1.58
N ARG A 49 -10.04 15.64 2.69
CA ARG A 49 -11.31 16.37 2.83
C ARG A 49 -11.42 17.53 1.83
N LYS A 50 -10.35 18.29 1.67
CA LYS A 50 -10.29 19.44 0.74
C LYS A 50 -10.56 19.05 -0.71
N ILE A 51 -10.18 17.85 -1.13
CA ILE A 51 -10.39 17.37 -2.49
C ILE A 51 -11.72 16.61 -2.69
N GLY A 52 -12.59 16.57 -1.65
CA GLY A 52 -13.89 15.92 -1.68
C GLY A 52 -13.84 14.41 -1.52
N GLY A 53 -12.84 13.91 -0.80
CA GLY A 53 -12.72 12.51 -0.39
C GLY A 53 -12.96 12.30 1.11
N ARG A 54 -12.96 11.03 1.52
CA ARG A 54 -12.97 10.58 2.91
C ARG A 54 -11.79 9.64 3.14
N PRO A 55 -11.00 9.81 4.23
CA PRO A 55 -9.99 8.83 4.61
C PRO A 55 -10.64 7.45 4.81
N SER A 56 -10.10 6.41 4.18
CA SER A 56 -10.72 5.09 4.22
C SER A 56 -10.28 4.25 5.41
N PHE A 57 -9.11 4.56 6.01
CA PHE A 57 -8.59 3.80 7.14
C PHE A 57 -9.11 4.29 8.49
N LEU A 58 -9.40 5.59 8.62
CA LEU A 58 -9.91 6.15 9.87
C LEU A 58 -11.21 5.44 10.29
N GLN A 59 -11.17 4.80 11.45
CA GLN A 59 -12.26 3.97 11.99
C GLN A 59 -12.58 2.72 11.14
N TYR A 60 -11.68 2.33 10.23
CA TYR A 60 -11.80 1.05 9.53
C TYR A 60 -11.68 -0.11 10.52
N ARG A 61 -12.48 -1.13 10.29
CA ARG A 61 -12.46 -2.37 11.07
C ARG A 61 -12.78 -3.54 10.15
N SER A 62 -11.85 -4.48 10.02
CA SER A 62 -12.14 -5.72 9.33
C SER A 62 -13.08 -6.61 10.16
N ARG A 63 -13.66 -7.63 9.53
CA ARG A 63 -14.62 -8.53 10.20
C ARG A 63 -14.02 -9.30 11.38
N HIS A 64 -12.70 -9.42 11.44
CA HIS A 64 -11.97 -10.22 12.43
C HIS A 64 -11.28 -9.37 13.50
N GLU A 65 -11.34 -8.03 13.37
CA GLU A 65 -10.70 -7.11 14.30
C GLU A 65 -11.70 -6.60 15.35
N THR A 66 -11.23 -6.51 16.59
CA THR A 66 -12.02 -5.98 17.71
C THR A 66 -11.99 -4.46 17.76
N ASN A 67 -10.86 -3.86 17.37
CA ASN A 67 -10.62 -2.42 17.43
C ASN A 67 -10.67 -1.79 16.04
N ALA A 68 -11.25 -0.59 15.95
CA ALA A 68 -11.20 0.20 14.74
C ALA A 68 -9.82 0.87 14.61
N TYR A 69 -9.29 0.95 13.37
CA TYR A 69 -8.02 1.60 13.12
C TYR A 69 -8.09 3.09 13.47
N PRO A 70 -7.14 3.63 14.26
CA PRO A 70 -7.35 4.93 14.92
C PRO A 70 -7.03 6.15 14.06
N THR A 71 -6.31 6.00 12.93
CA THR A 71 -5.80 7.13 12.11
C THR A 71 -6.18 6.99 10.64
N ALA A 72 -6.09 8.10 9.89
CA ALA A 72 -6.33 8.14 8.45
C ALA A 72 -5.12 7.66 7.66
N LEU A 73 -3.93 7.79 8.25
CA LEU A 73 -2.63 7.48 7.66
C LEU A 73 -1.92 6.41 8.49
N CYS A 74 -1.36 5.40 7.82
CA CYS A 74 -0.34 4.56 8.42
C CYS A 74 1.03 5.24 8.24
N VAL A 75 1.80 5.33 9.33
CA VAL A 75 3.16 5.91 9.34
C VAL A 75 4.11 4.88 9.96
N SER A 76 4.65 4.02 9.13
CA SER A 76 5.52 2.90 9.54
C SER A 76 6.98 3.33 9.48
N ILE A 77 7.69 3.30 10.60
CA ILE A 77 9.06 3.82 10.73
C ILE A 77 10.05 2.65 10.87
N ASN A 78 11.08 2.60 10.03
CA ASN A 78 12.21 1.66 10.07
C ASN A 78 11.78 0.19 9.99
N GLU A 79 11.75 -0.53 11.12
CA GLU A 79 11.36 -1.95 11.23
C GLU A 79 9.84 -2.17 11.16
N GLU A 80 9.04 -1.11 11.20
CA GLU A 80 7.60 -1.20 11.03
C GLU A 80 7.27 -1.40 9.54
N ILE A 81 6.60 -2.50 9.24
CA ILE A 81 6.30 -2.89 7.85
C ILE A 81 5.09 -2.09 7.36
N VAL A 82 3.95 -2.26 8.06
CA VAL A 82 2.65 -1.65 7.72
C VAL A 82 1.79 -1.46 8.97
N HIS A 83 0.68 -0.77 8.81
CA HIS A 83 -0.39 -0.59 9.80
C HIS A 83 0.05 0.10 11.09
N ALA A 84 1.18 0.82 11.09
CA ALA A 84 1.56 1.61 12.25
C ALA A 84 0.73 2.90 12.30
N PRO A 85 -0.09 3.12 13.36
CA PRO A 85 -0.88 4.33 13.47
C PRO A 85 0.02 5.58 13.55
N ALA A 86 -0.44 6.68 12.95
CA ALA A 86 0.25 7.96 13.06
C ALA A 86 0.23 8.54 14.49
N LEU A 87 -0.70 8.08 15.32
CA LEU A 87 -0.87 8.48 16.72
C LEU A 87 -0.71 7.28 17.67
N PRO A 88 -0.12 7.47 18.87
CA PRO A 88 0.40 8.74 19.42
C PRO A 88 1.57 9.30 18.61
N ALA A 89 1.74 10.62 18.68
CA ALA A 89 2.73 11.34 17.89
C ALA A 89 4.18 10.86 18.16
N ARG A 90 4.91 10.62 17.07
CA ARG A 90 6.34 10.26 17.06
C ARG A 90 7.09 11.29 16.21
N ILE A 91 8.34 11.59 16.57
CA ILE A 91 9.19 12.55 15.84
C ILE A 91 10.12 11.81 14.89
N LEU A 92 10.08 12.17 13.61
CA LEU A 92 10.97 11.65 12.59
C LEU A 92 12.40 12.16 12.77
N ARG A 93 13.37 11.28 12.62
CA ARG A 93 14.80 11.58 12.81
C ARG A 93 15.55 11.40 11.49
N ALA A 94 16.62 12.18 11.32
CA ALA A 94 17.54 11.93 10.21
C ALA A 94 18.09 10.49 10.27
N GLY A 95 18.01 9.78 9.17
CA GLY A 95 18.38 8.37 9.08
C GLY A 95 17.19 7.40 9.08
N ASP A 96 15.99 7.85 9.47
CA ASP A 96 14.79 7.03 9.37
C ASP A 96 14.37 6.82 7.91
N ILE A 97 13.72 5.69 7.65
CA ILE A 97 12.87 5.50 6.48
C ILE A 97 11.42 5.40 6.95
N VAL A 98 10.48 5.97 6.20
CA VAL A 98 9.09 6.07 6.62
C VAL A 98 8.18 5.56 5.51
N GLY A 99 7.47 4.47 5.78
CA GLY A 99 6.35 3.98 4.98
C GLY A 99 5.11 4.83 5.28
N LEU A 100 4.61 5.51 4.26
CA LEU A 100 3.32 6.19 4.26
C LEU A 100 2.34 5.34 3.48
N ASP A 101 1.22 5.00 4.08
CA ASP A 101 0.18 4.21 3.45
C ASP A 101 -1.18 4.86 3.71
N ILE A 102 -1.93 5.14 2.64
CA ILE A 102 -3.11 5.99 2.67
C ILE A 102 -4.17 5.54 1.67
N GLY A 103 -5.37 5.33 2.18
CA GLY A 103 -6.53 5.03 1.37
C GLY A 103 -7.59 6.15 1.38
N MET A 104 -8.35 6.26 0.30
CA MET A 104 -9.40 7.26 0.15
C MET A 104 -10.64 6.71 -0.56
N GLU A 105 -11.80 7.02 -0.01
CA GLU A 105 -13.08 6.93 -0.71
C GLU A 105 -13.37 8.22 -1.47
N TYR A 106 -13.66 8.11 -2.77
CA TYR A 106 -13.94 9.26 -3.62
C TYR A 106 -14.96 8.95 -4.72
N PRO A 107 -15.87 9.89 -5.07
CA PRO A 107 -16.18 11.10 -4.32
C PRO A 107 -16.85 10.77 -2.98
N TRP A 108 -16.68 11.63 -2.02
CA TRP A 108 -17.41 11.55 -0.76
C TRP A 108 -18.43 12.67 -0.71
N ALA A 109 -19.71 12.32 -0.66
CA ALA A 109 -20.82 13.23 -0.46
C ALA A 109 -21.88 12.56 0.39
N ASP A 110 -22.63 13.34 1.18
CA ASP A 110 -23.67 12.83 2.06
C ASP A 110 -24.67 11.96 1.29
N GLY A 111 -24.84 10.72 1.74
CA GLY A 111 -25.77 9.75 1.17
C GLY A 111 -25.32 9.06 -0.11
N GLN A 112 -24.10 9.29 -0.59
CA GLN A 112 -23.53 8.61 -1.76
C GLN A 112 -22.25 7.85 -1.36
N SER A 113 -22.18 6.58 -1.69
CA SER A 113 -20.96 5.78 -1.56
C SER A 113 -20.03 6.09 -2.72
N GLY A 114 -18.79 6.43 -2.41
CA GLY A 114 -17.69 6.56 -3.38
C GLY A 114 -17.05 5.23 -3.72
N LEU A 115 -15.89 5.30 -4.38
CA LEU A 115 -15.03 4.16 -4.64
C LEU A 115 -13.68 4.34 -3.95
N TYR A 116 -13.10 3.23 -3.52
CA TYR A 116 -11.88 3.19 -2.73
C TYR A 116 -10.65 3.06 -3.62
N THR A 117 -9.62 3.83 -3.33
CA THR A 117 -8.26 3.70 -3.88
C THR A 117 -7.27 3.71 -2.73
N ASP A 118 -6.15 3.01 -2.92
CA ASP A 118 -5.11 2.79 -1.94
C ASP A 118 -3.74 2.96 -2.54
N MET A 119 -2.77 3.47 -1.76
CA MET A 119 -1.39 3.57 -2.19
C MET A 119 -0.42 3.76 -1.02
N ALA A 120 0.78 3.24 -1.18
CA ALA A 120 1.86 3.43 -0.23
C ALA A 120 3.18 3.80 -0.89
N ALA A 121 4.04 4.48 -0.12
CA ALA A 121 5.40 4.77 -0.51
C ALA A 121 6.31 4.90 0.70
N THR A 122 7.51 4.34 0.62
CA THR A 122 8.55 4.55 1.63
C THR A 122 9.49 5.67 1.20
N VAL A 123 9.72 6.64 2.09
CA VAL A 123 10.59 7.78 1.85
C VAL A 123 11.72 7.85 2.88
N PRO A 124 12.91 8.35 2.50
CA PRO A 124 13.98 8.62 3.45
C PRO A 124 13.75 9.93 4.19
N VAL A 125 14.15 9.99 5.47
CA VAL A 125 14.15 11.20 6.28
C VAL A 125 15.58 11.74 6.41
N GLY A 126 15.91 12.80 5.67
CA GLY A 126 17.28 13.31 5.57
C GLY A 126 18.23 12.32 4.89
N GLN A 127 19.46 12.21 5.40
CA GLN A 127 20.43 11.23 4.88
C GLN A 127 20.22 9.86 5.54
N VAL A 128 20.06 8.82 4.75
CA VAL A 128 19.88 7.43 5.18
C VAL A 128 21.05 6.56 4.74
N SER A 129 21.20 5.38 5.32
CA SER A 129 22.23 4.41 4.99
C SER A 129 22.12 3.91 3.54
N GLU A 130 23.21 3.39 2.98
CA GLU A 130 23.21 2.77 1.65
C GLU A 130 22.32 1.52 1.60
N GLU A 131 22.18 0.79 2.71
CA GLU A 131 21.24 -0.33 2.82
C GLU A 131 19.80 0.16 2.66
N ALA A 132 19.42 1.23 3.37
CA ALA A 132 18.10 1.83 3.27
C ALA A 132 17.77 2.32 1.85
N LYS A 133 18.73 2.99 1.19
CA LYS A 133 18.57 3.43 -0.21
C LYS A 133 18.33 2.26 -1.15
N LYS A 134 19.13 1.18 -1.00
CA LYS A 134 18.98 -0.04 -1.81
C LYS A 134 17.64 -0.73 -1.56
N LEU A 135 17.20 -0.81 -0.29
CA LEU A 135 15.93 -1.40 0.09
C LEU A 135 14.75 -0.64 -0.54
N ILE A 136 14.70 0.68 -0.38
CA ILE A 136 13.67 1.55 -0.97
C ILE A 136 13.62 1.37 -2.50
N ALA A 137 14.77 1.49 -3.16
CA ALA A 137 14.84 1.38 -4.61
C ALA A 137 14.43 -0.01 -5.13
N LEU A 138 14.82 -1.09 -4.42
CA LEU A 138 14.45 -2.44 -4.80
C LEU A 138 12.95 -2.70 -4.63
N THR A 139 12.36 -2.21 -3.53
CA THR A 139 10.93 -2.38 -3.25
C THR A 139 10.10 -1.66 -4.31
N GLU A 140 10.43 -0.41 -4.64
CA GLU A 140 9.77 0.32 -5.72
C GLU A 140 9.96 -0.37 -7.09
N LYS A 141 11.15 -0.89 -7.37
CA LYS A 141 11.42 -1.67 -8.60
C LYS A 141 10.59 -2.93 -8.66
N SER A 142 10.39 -3.61 -7.52
CA SER A 142 9.57 -4.83 -7.46
C SER A 142 8.10 -4.55 -7.75
N LEU A 143 7.56 -3.43 -7.25
CA LEU A 143 6.21 -2.96 -7.60
C LEU A 143 6.08 -2.68 -9.10
N ARG A 144 7.04 -1.96 -9.70
CA ARG A 144 7.03 -1.70 -11.15
C ARG A 144 7.06 -3.00 -11.97
N ALA A 145 7.85 -3.99 -11.52
CA ALA A 145 7.89 -5.30 -12.18
C ALA A 145 6.56 -6.06 -12.07
N ALA A 146 5.88 -5.98 -10.92
CA ALA A 146 4.56 -6.53 -10.70
C ALA A 146 3.51 -5.90 -11.64
N ILE A 147 3.50 -4.57 -11.72
CA ILE A 147 2.61 -3.80 -12.61
C ILE A 147 2.84 -4.17 -14.09
N ALA A 148 4.08 -4.34 -14.51
CA ALA A 148 4.43 -4.61 -15.91
C ALA A 148 3.87 -5.94 -16.43
N VAL A 149 3.66 -6.93 -15.55
CA VAL A 149 3.11 -8.24 -15.92
C VAL A 149 1.60 -8.34 -15.70
N ALA A 150 1.01 -7.43 -14.93
CA ALA A 150 -0.42 -7.42 -14.63
C ALA A 150 -1.22 -6.96 -15.87
N ARG A 151 -1.84 -7.92 -16.58
CA ARG A 151 -2.66 -7.65 -17.77
C ARG A 151 -3.78 -8.67 -17.89
N PRO A 152 -4.88 -8.34 -18.58
CA PRO A 152 -5.92 -9.33 -18.85
C PRO A 152 -5.34 -10.57 -19.52
N GLY A 153 -5.73 -11.76 -19.02
CA GLY A 153 -5.23 -13.05 -19.50
C GLY A 153 -3.95 -13.56 -18.83
N ALA A 154 -3.16 -12.71 -18.14
CA ALA A 154 -2.07 -13.17 -17.28
C ALA A 154 -2.61 -13.95 -16.07
N TRP A 155 -1.76 -14.71 -15.42
CA TRP A 155 -2.09 -15.37 -14.16
C TRP A 155 -1.79 -14.46 -12.97
N LEU A 156 -2.59 -14.55 -11.91
CA LEU A 156 -2.38 -13.80 -10.68
C LEU A 156 -0.96 -14.00 -10.11
N PHE A 157 -0.48 -15.25 -10.11
CA PHE A 157 0.85 -15.58 -9.60
C PHE A 157 2.01 -15.11 -10.48
N ASP A 158 1.74 -14.60 -11.70
CA ASP A 158 2.79 -13.95 -12.50
C ASP A 158 3.24 -12.65 -11.84
N ILE A 159 2.35 -11.98 -11.08
CA ILE A 159 2.65 -10.79 -10.26
C ILE A 159 3.69 -11.16 -9.19
N GLY A 160 3.39 -12.13 -8.35
CA GLY A 160 4.31 -12.59 -7.31
C GLY A 160 5.65 -13.10 -7.87
N ARG A 161 5.61 -13.83 -9.00
CA ARG A 161 6.83 -14.29 -9.68
C ARG A 161 7.71 -13.13 -10.15
N ALA A 162 7.12 -12.02 -10.61
CA ALA A 162 7.87 -10.84 -11.02
C ALA A 162 8.55 -10.15 -9.83
N VAL A 163 7.86 -10.09 -8.67
CA VAL A 163 8.44 -9.60 -7.42
C VAL A 163 9.59 -10.50 -6.97
N GLU A 164 9.39 -11.83 -6.87
CA GLU A 164 10.43 -12.79 -6.48
C GLU A 164 11.68 -12.67 -7.37
N LYS A 165 11.48 -12.60 -8.69
CA LYS A 165 12.57 -12.45 -9.64
C LYS A 165 13.37 -11.16 -9.43
N THR A 166 12.68 -10.08 -9.05
CA THR A 166 13.32 -8.78 -8.83
C THR A 166 14.12 -8.77 -7.53
N VAL A 167 13.63 -9.44 -6.48
CA VAL A 167 14.28 -9.48 -5.15
C VAL A 167 15.37 -10.55 -5.08
N ALA A 168 15.31 -11.58 -5.94
CA ALA A 168 16.27 -12.68 -5.93
C ALA A 168 17.74 -12.21 -5.98
N GLY A 169 18.56 -12.75 -5.07
CA GLY A 169 19.99 -12.44 -4.98
C GLY A 169 20.33 -11.05 -4.40
N SER A 170 19.36 -10.27 -3.95
CA SER A 170 19.59 -8.95 -3.36
C SER A 170 20.11 -8.99 -1.91
N GLY A 171 19.90 -10.09 -1.20
CA GLY A 171 20.11 -10.21 0.24
C GLY A 171 18.93 -9.71 1.08
N PHE A 172 17.83 -9.26 0.46
CA PHE A 172 16.59 -8.83 1.09
C PHE A 172 15.51 -9.92 0.98
N SER A 173 14.48 -9.84 1.82
CA SER A 173 13.42 -10.85 1.90
C SER A 173 12.04 -10.25 1.63
N ILE A 174 11.18 -11.01 0.93
CA ILE A 174 9.77 -10.65 0.71
C ILE A 174 8.97 -11.07 1.94
N VAL A 175 8.15 -10.17 2.48
CA VAL A 175 7.13 -10.49 3.50
C VAL A 175 6.09 -11.43 2.88
N ARG A 176 5.76 -12.52 3.59
CA ARG A 176 4.88 -13.58 3.08
C ARG A 176 3.51 -13.62 3.74
N ASP A 177 3.40 -13.10 4.97
CA ASP A 177 2.16 -13.11 5.76
C ASP A 177 1.19 -12.00 5.36
N LEU A 178 1.64 -11.06 4.53
CA LEU A 178 0.86 -9.94 4.00
C LEU A 178 0.83 -9.99 2.48
N VAL A 179 -0.31 -9.60 1.92
CA VAL A 179 -0.56 -9.71 0.48
C VAL A 179 -1.40 -8.53 0.01
N GLY A 180 -1.30 -8.19 -1.26
CA GLY A 180 -2.20 -7.26 -1.90
C GLY A 180 -3.62 -7.80 -2.04
N HIS A 181 -4.52 -6.98 -2.54
CA HIS A 181 -5.95 -7.27 -2.54
C HIS A 181 -6.70 -6.65 -3.73
N GLY A 182 -7.93 -7.06 -3.94
CA GLY A 182 -8.88 -6.31 -4.74
C GLY A 182 -9.30 -5.03 -3.99
N VAL A 183 -9.68 -3.99 -4.72
CA VAL A 183 -10.12 -2.71 -4.14
C VAL A 183 -11.18 -2.05 -5.05
N GLY A 184 -11.98 -1.16 -4.47
CA GLY A 184 -12.91 -0.32 -5.22
C GLY A 184 -14.27 -0.13 -4.56
N TYR A 185 -15.08 -1.16 -4.34
CA TYR A 185 -16.33 -1.04 -3.58
C TYR A 185 -16.11 -1.15 -2.07
N ALA A 186 -14.96 -1.69 -1.68
CA ALA A 186 -14.47 -1.72 -0.31
C ALA A 186 -12.95 -1.45 -0.30
N VAL A 187 -12.39 -1.17 0.87
CA VAL A 187 -10.95 -1.03 1.07
C VAL A 187 -10.27 -2.35 0.69
N HIS A 188 -10.75 -3.48 1.22
CA HIS A 188 -10.24 -4.80 0.92
C HIS A 188 -11.32 -5.66 0.25
N GLU A 189 -11.01 -6.16 -0.94
CA GLU A 189 -11.82 -7.09 -1.73
C GLU A 189 -11.00 -8.31 -2.16
N GLU A 190 -11.68 -9.36 -2.58
CA GLU A 190 -11.04 -10.45 -3.32
C GLU A 190 -10.58 -9.98 -4.73
N PRO A 191 -9.49 -10.55 -5.25
CA PRO A 191 -8.69 -11.63 -4.68
C PRO A 191 -7.56 -11.11 -3.78
N ASN A 192 -7.02 -11.99 -2.91
CA ASN A 192 -5.70 -11.76 -2.33
C ASN A 192 -4.64 -11.82 -3.45
N VAL A 193 -3.67 -10.89 -3.43
CA VAL A 193 -2.62 -10.75 -4.45
C VAL A 193 -1.25 -10.96 -3.81
N PRO A 194 -0.73 -12.18 -3.76
CA PRO A 194 0.54 -12.46 -3.10
C PRO A 194 1.73 -11.85 -3.86
N ASN A 195 2.70 -11.33 -3.10
CA ASN A 195 3.95 -10.78 -3.62
C ASN A 195 5.02 -11.84 -3.92
N TYR A 196 4.63 -13.11 -3.90
CA TYR A 196 5.46 -14.29 -4.14
C TYR A 196 4.58 -15.38 -4.78
N VAL A 197 5.17 -16.49 -5.20
CA VAL A 197 4.40 -17.64 -5.69
C VAL A 197 4.06 -18.56 -4.50
N PRO A 198 2.80 -18.56 -4.02
CA PRO A 198 2.40 -19.39 -2.89
C PRO A 198 2.55 -20.87 -3.20
N ARG A 199 2.97 -21.63 -2.18
CA ARG A 199 2.97 -23.10 -2.23
C ARG A 199 1.77 -23.70 -1.50
N GLU A 200 1.10 -22.88 -0.69
CA GLU A 200 -0.05 -23.24 0.12
C GLU A 200 -1.31 -23.37 -0.74
N LYS A 201 -2.16 -24.36 -0.39
CA LYS A 201 -3.38 -24.67 -1.14
C LYS A 201 -4.52 -23.65 -0.96
N ASN A 202 -4.41 -22.74 -0.02
CA ASN A 202 -5.40 -21.70 0.25
C ASN A 202 -5.32 -20.49 -0.71
N PHE A 203 -4.27 -20.40 -1.53
CA PHE A 203 -4.19 -19.41 -2.59
C PHE A 203 -4.59 -20.01 -3.94
N PHE A 204 -5.45 -19.30 -4.67
CA PHE A 204 -5.91 -19.71 -5.98
C PHE A 204 -5.25 -18.87 -7.06
N ASN A 205 -4.51 -19.54 -7.95
CA ASN A 205 -4.00 -18.89 -9.13
C ASN A 205 -5.14 -18.75 -10.16
N LEU A 206 -5.51 -17.54 -10.46
CA LEU A 206 -6.63 -17.22 -11.36
C LEU A 206 -6.17 -16.39 -12.57
N ARG A 207 -6.95 -16.39 -13.62
CA ARG A 207 -6.74 -15.49 -14.75
C ARG A 207 -7.21 -14.08 -14.43
N LEU A 208 -6.34 -13.11 -14.62
CA LEU A 208 -6.67 -11.71 -14.53
C LEU A 208 -7.65 -11.33 -15.66
N LYS A 209 -8.67 -10.54 -15.31
CA LYS A 209 -9.72 -10.12 -16.23
C LYS A 209 -9.82 -8.60 -16.34
N SER A 210 -10.23 -8.10 -17.49
CA SER A 210 -10.60 -6.69 -17.65
C SER A 210 -11.69 -6.30 -16.65
N GLY A 211 -11.58 -5.13 -16.05
CA GLY A 211 -12.46 -4.63 -14.99
C GLY A 211 -12.02 -4.99 -13.57
N MET A 212 -11.01 -5.84 -13.38
CA MET A 212 -10.41 -6.03 -12.06
C MET A 212 -9.63 -4.78 -11.65
N VAL A 213 -9.75 -4.40 -10.38
CA VAL A 213 -8.98 -3.33 -9.74
C VAL A 213 -8.30 -3.92 -8.52
N LEU A 214 -6.97 -3.77 -8.46
CA LEU A 214 -6.12 -4.46 -7.50
C LEU A 214 -5.15 -3.46 -6.84
N ALA A 215 -4.90 -3.65 -5.57
CA ALA A 215 -3.76 -3.10 -4.84
C ALA A 215 -2.57 -4.06 -5.01
N LEU A 216 -1.48 -3.58 -5.58
CA LEU A 216 -0.20 -4.29 -5.67
C LEU A 216 0.77 -3.63 -4.72
N GLU A 217 1.25 -4.39 -3.73
CA GLU A 217 1.90 -3.81 -2.55
C GLU A 217 3.06 -4.68 -2.01
N PRO A 218 4.17 -4.81 -2.74
CA PRO A 218 5.32 -5.53 -2.22
C PRO A 218 5.88 -4.86 -0.96
N MET A 219 6.07 -5.68 0.07
CA MET A 219 6.75 -5.35 1.31
C MET A 219 8.04 -6.16 1.39
N ILE A 220 9.18 -5.45 1.50
CA ILE A 220 10.51 -6.05 1.47
C ILE A 220 11.26 -5.69 2.76
N ASN A 221 11.81 -6.71 3.42
CA ASN A 221 12.61 -6.57 4.63
C ASN A 221 14.11 -6.62 4.32
N ALA A 222 14.90 -5.84 5.03
CA ALA A 222 16.36 -5.92 4.97
C ALA A 222 16.91 -7.22 5.58
N GLY A 223 16.13 -7.86 6.45
CA GLY A 223 16.44 -9.13 7.11
C GLY A 223 15.58 -10.29 6.64
N GLY A 224 15.13 -11.12 7.60
CA GLY A 224 14.23 -12.25 7.37
C GLY A 224 12.83 -11.86 6.94
N PRO A 225 12.04 -12.82 6.41
CA PRO A 225 10.65 -12.56 6.00
C PRO A 225 9.67 -12.57 7.17
N GLU A 226 10.09 -13.02 8.36
CA GLU A 226 9.24 -13.21 9.52
C GLU A 226 8.76 -11.89 10.10
N ILE A 227 7.53 -11.86 10.59
CA ILE A 227 6.85 -10.68 11.14
C ILE A 227 6.42 -10.88 12.59
N THR A 228 6.17 -9.78 13.29
CA THR A 228 5.54 -9.76 14.63
C THR A 228 4.48 -8.67 14.69
N LEU A 229 3.44 -8.90 15.50
CA LEU A 229 2.45 -7.89 15.83
C LEU A 229 2.87 -7.14 17.09
N ALA A 230 2.87 -5.82 17.03
CA ALA A 230 3.19 -4.97 18.17
C ALA A 230 2.07 -4.95 19.22
N ALA A 231 2.38 -4.44 20.42
CA ALA A 231 1.45 -4.39 21.55
C ALA A 231 0.22 -3.49 21.32
N ASP A 232 0.27 -2.57 20.35
CA ASP A 232 -0.87 -1.72 19.96
C ASP A 232 -1.97 -2.50 19.23
N GLY A 233 -1.69 -3.73 18.81
CA GLY A 233 -2.62 -4.61 18.10
C GLY A 233 -2.81 -4.28 16.62
N PHE A 234 -2.05 -3.32 16.06
CA PHE A 234 -2.12 -2.88 14.67
C PHE A 234 -0.79 -2.98 13.95
N THR A 235 0.28 -2.42 14.54
CA THR A 235 1.58 -2.31 13.89
C THR A 235 2.21 -3.67 13.64
N ILE A 236 2.52 -3.97 12.39
CA ILE A 236 3.25 -5.16 11.99
C ILE A 236 4.71 -4.77 11.78
N ARG A 237 5.63 -5.54 12.41
CA ARG A 237 7.08 -5.30 12.42
C ARG A 237 7.85 -6.49 11.89
N THR A 238 9.07 -6.24 11.43
CA THR A 238 10.04 -7.31 11.18
C THR A 238 10.39 -8.00 12.49
N ALA A 239 10.49 -9.34 12.47
CA ALA A 239 10.81 -10.10 13.69
C ALA A 239 12.25 -9.89 14.17
N ASP A 240 13.16 -9.52 13.27
CA ASP A 240 14.58 -9.29 13.54
C ASP A 240 14.95 -7.82 13.81
N GLY A 241 13.97 -6.90 13.76
CA GLY A 241 14.17 -5.47 14.01
C GLY A 241 14.92 -4.74 12.89
N ARG A 242 15.11 -5.36 11.70
CA ARG A 242 15.75 -4.72 10.55
C ARG A 242 14.74 -3.92 9.73
N LEU A 243 15.26 -3.02 8.89
CA LEU A 243 14.44 -2.11 8.06
C LEU A 243 13.45 -2.86 7.16
N SER A 244 12.29 -2.27 6.94
CA SER A 244 11.31 -2.69 5.94
C SER A 244 10.92 -1.53 5.05
N ALA A 245 10.58 -1.81 3.79
CA ALA A 245 10.02 -0.84 2.85
C ALA A 245 8.76 -1.39 2.20
N HIS A 246 7.77 -0.52 2.02
CA HIS A 246 6.49 -0.80 1.40
C HIS A 246 6.22 0.21 0.28
N PHE A 247 5.83 -0.29 -0.88
CA PHE A 247 5.33 0.53 -1.99
C PHE A 247 4.08 -0.10 -2.55
N GLU A 248 3.10 0.74 -2.88
CA GLU A 248 1.82 0.27 -3.37
C GLU A 248 1.24 1.18 -4.44
N HIS A 249 0.54 0.57 -5.38
CA HIS A 249 -0.37 1.25 -6.28
C HIS A 249 -1.67 0.48 -6.47
N THR A 250 -2.79 1.20 -6.46
CA THR A 250 -4.03 0.72 -7.08
C THR A 250 -3.85 0.70 -8.59
N ILE A 251 -4.12 -0.44 -9.22
CA ILE A 251 -4.14 -0.61 -10.67
C ILE A 251 -5.54 -1.02 -11.16
N ALA A 252 -5.89 -0.67 -12.38
CA ALA A 252 -7.07 -1.20 -13.07
C ALA A 252 -6.67 -1.93 -14.34
N LEU A 253 -7.21 -3.13 -14.53
CA LEU A 253 -7.06 -3.89 -15.76
C LEU A 253 -8.15 -3.46 -16.74
N THR A 254 -7.78 -2.80 -17.82
CA THR A 254 -8.68 -2.44 -18.92
C THR A 254 -8.57 -3.46 -20.05
N ALA A 255 -9.34 -3.30 -21.15
CA ALA A 255 -9.39 -4.32 -22.21
C ALA A 255 -8.00 -4.75 -22.72
N ASP A 256 -7.06 -3.80 -22.82
CA ASP A 256 -5.77 -4.06 -23.46
C ASP A 256 -4.56 -3.82 -22.56
N VAL A 257 -4.72 -3.06 -21.45
CA VAL A 257 -3.60 -2.59 -20.64
C VAL A 257 -3.90 -2.55 -19.15
N CYS A 258 -2.85 -2.70 -18.35
CA CYS A 258 -2.82 -2.29 -16.95
C CYS A 258 -2.68 -0.76 -16.87
N ARG A 259 -3.51 -0.12 -16.06
CA ARG A 259 -3.41 1.32 -15.77
C ARG A 259 -3.17 1.52 -14.28
N VAL A 260 -2.12 2.24 -13.94
CA VAL A 260 -1.92 2.73 -12.59
C VAL A 260 -2.97 3.81 -12.32
N ILE A 261 -3.76 3.61 -11.27
CA ILE A 261 -4.86 4.49 -10.86
C ILE A 261 -4.33 5.61 -9.96
N THR A 262 -3.42 5.29 -9.07
CA THR A 262 -2.83 6.17 -8.05
C THR A 262 -1.51 6.78 -8.54
N SER A 263 -1.53 7.45 -9.69
CA SER A 263 -0.39 8.17 -10.27
C SER A 263 -0.80 9.54 -10.77
N LEU A 264 0.15 10.47 -10.85
CA LEU A 264 -0.02 11.83 -11.39
C LEU A 264 -0.13 11.86 -12.91
#